data_47ba90a6a0f18da051177a70a244bd5a
#
_entry.id   47ba90a6a0f18da051177a70a244bd5a
#
_cell.length_a   1.000
_cell.length_b   1.000
_cell.length_c   1.000
_cell.angle_alpha   90.00
_cell.angle_beta   90.00
_cell.angle_gamma   90.00
#
_symmetry.space_group_name_H-M   'P 1'
#
loop_
_entity.id
_entity.type
_entity.pdbx_description
1 polymer ?
#
loop_
_entity_poly.entity_id
_entity_poly.type
_entity_poly.pdbx_seq_one_letter_code
_entity_poly.pdbx_strand_id
1 'polypeptide(L)'
;MAEFTFQTEIYATSQDIWEMYTNLNKRRQWETDLEYILLNGDFATGTSGTMKLQNQPEMPYTLTSVIPQREYWDRTEIPDAGIAICFGHEFTDMSDGTLVKISAKLEKSTAITEEEILFLAQVFSDTPQAVLTIKKMVENKHD
;
A
#
# COMPACT_ATOMS: atom_id res chain seq x y z
N MET A 1 -17.67 3.58 -8.99
CA MET A 1 -16.48 3.25 -8.20
C MET A 1 -15.24 3.40 -9.05
N ALA A 2 -14.16 3.95 -8.50
CA ALA A 2 -12.89 4.08 -9.21
C ALA A 2 -11.83 3.22 -8.51
N GLU A 3 -11.16 2.38 -9.27
CA GLU A 3 -10.15 1.45 -8.75
C GLU A 3 -9.08 1.19 -9.81
N PHE A 4 -7.82 1.17 -9.38
CA PHE A 4 -6.69 0.75 -10.18
C PHE A 4 -6.01 -0.43 -9.50
N THR A 5 -5.53 -1.38 -10.28
CA THR A 5 -4.92 -2.61 -9.78
C THR A 5 -3.71 -2.97 -10.61
N PHE A 6 -2.65 -3.41 -9.93
CA PHE A 6 -1.46 -4.00 -10.55
C PHE A 6 -1.13 -5.29 -9.84
N GLN A 7 -0.83 -6.35 -10.58
CA GLN A 7 -0.39 -7.60 -9.98
C GLN A 7 0.75 -8.22 -10.76
N THR A 8 1.62 -8.92 -10.04
CA THR A 8 2.75 -9.65 -10.62
C THR A 8 3.18 -10.77 -9.69
N GLU A 9 3.83 -11.79 -10.24
CA GLU A 9 4.46 -12.83 -9.44
C GLU A 9 5.82 -12.36 -8.92
N ILE A 10 6.10 -12.67 -7.66
CA ILE A 10 7.40 -12.45 -7.04
C ILE A 10 7.90 -13.80 -6.54
N TYR A 11 9.13 -14.17 -6.92
CA TYR A 11 9.72 -15.46 -6.57
C TYR A 11 10.35 -15.38 -5.18
N ALA A 12 9.50 -15.25 -4.18
CA ALA A 12 9.85 -15.17 -2.77
C ALA A 12 8.65 -15.62 -1.96
N THR A 13 8.87 -15.94 -0.68
CA THR A 13 7.78 -16.35 0.20
C THR A 13 6.88 -15.17 0.55
N SER A 14 5.62 -15.44 0.87
CA SER A 14 4.70 -14.41 1.34
C SER A 14 5.20 -13.74 2.62
N GLN A 15 5.93 -14.47 3.47
CA GLN A 15 6.54 -13.90 4.67
C GLN A 15 7.58 -12.83 4.33
N ASP A 16 8.50 -13.11 3.41
CA ASP A 16 9.53 -12.16 3.01
C ASP A 16 8.92 -10.90 2.41
N ILE A 17 7.88 -11.06 1.60
CA ILE A 17 7.19 -9.93 0.97
C ILE A 17 6.40 -9.14 2.03
N TRP A 18 5.70 -9.82 2.92
CA TRP A 18 4.96 -9.20 4.02
C TRP A 18 5.88 -8.30 4.86
N GLU A 19 7.08 -8.78 5.16
CA GLU A 19 8.07 -8.00 5.91
C GLU A 19 8.48 -6.70 5.19
N MET A 20 8.58 -6.74 3.87
CA MET A 20 8.93 -5.55 3.09
C MET A 20 7.88 -4.45 3.22
N TYR A 21 6.62 -4.83 3.38
CA TYR A 21 5.51 -3.87 3.49
C TYR A 21 5.25 -3.43 4.94
N THR A 22 5.42 -4.32 5.91
CA THR A 22 4.98 -4.08 7.29
C THR A 22 6.09 -3.67 8.23
N ASN A 23 7.35 -4.01 7.92
CA ASN A 23 8.50 -3.55 8.68
C ASN A 23 8.90 -2.18 8.15
N LEU A 24 8.74 -1.13 8.97
CA LEU A 24 8.96 0.25 8.53
C LEU A 24 10.38 0.51 8.06
N ASN A 25 11.38 -0.13 8.68
CA ASN A 25 12.77 0.01 8.24
C ASN A 25 12.97 -0.55 6.84
N LYS A 26 12.32 -1.68 6.53
CA LYS A 26 12.36 -2.27 5.20
C LYS A 26 11.52 -1.47 4.20
N ARG A 27 10.34 -1.00 4.64
CA ARG A 27 9.46 -0.19 3.80
C ARG A 27 10.15 1.08 3.31
N ARG A 28 10.93 1.73 4.15
CA ARG A 28 11.67 2.94 3.77
C ARG A 28 12.74 2.71 2.71
N GLN A 29 13.18 1.47 2.51
CA GLN A 29 14.19 1.14 1.50
C GLN A 29 13.61 1.21 0.08
N TRP A 30 12.29 0.95 -0.08
CA TRP A 30 11.65 1.02 -1.39
C TRP A 30 10.66 2.18 -1.50
N GLU A 31 10.15 2.71 -0.40
CA GLU A 31 9.24 3.87 -0.39
C GLU A 31 10.03 5.07 0.17
N THR A 32 10.85 5.65 -0.70
CA THR A 32 11.87 6.63 -0.29
C THR A 32 11.30 7.98 0.10
N ASP A 33 10.07 8.32 -0.31
CA ASP A 33 9.39 9.54 0.08
C ASP A 33 8.63 9.42 1.40
N LEU A 34 8.60 8.24 2.00
CA LEU A 34 7.95 8.02 3.29
C LEU A 34 8.81 8.59 4.41
N GLU A 35 8.29 9.59 5.13
CA GLU A 35 8.98 10.12 6.33
C GLU A 35 8.66 9.26 7.54
N TYR A 36 7.36 9.01 7.81
CA TYR A 36 6.96 8.14 8.93
C TYR A 36 5.51 7.65 8.79
N ILE A 37 5.24 6.54 9.46
CA ILE A 37 3.89 6.09 9.83
C ILE A 37 3.92 5.87 11.32
N LEU A 38 3.02 6.52 12.05
CA LEU A 38 2.88 6.37 13.50
C LEU A 38 1.53 5.71 13.78
N LEU A 39 1.57 4.47 14.26
CA LEU A 39 0.37 3.72 14.63
C LEU A 39 0.15 3.79 16.13
N ASN A 40 -1.12 3.90 16.53
CA ASN A 40 -1.52 3.97 17.94
C ASN A 40 -1.70 2.57 18.54
N GLY A 41 -1.03 1.58 18.01
CA GLY A 41 -1.11 0.19 18.45
C GLY A 41 -0.39 -0.74 17.49
N ASP A 42 -0.69 -2.03 17.59
CA ASP A 42 -0.10 -3.04 16.74
C ASP A 42 -0.56 -2.90 15.28
N PHE A 43 0.17 -3.52 14.37
CA PHE A 43 -0.22 -3.63 12.97
C PHE A 43 -1.35 -4.64 12.85
N ALA A 44 -2.58 -4.18 13.09
CA ALA A 44 -3.77 -5.02 13.20
C ALA A 44 -4.99 -4.27 12.68
N THR A 45 -6.03 -5.02 12.30
CA THR A 45 -7.29 -4.44 11.84
C THR A 45 -7.83 -3.45 12.86
N GLY A 46 -8.16 -2.25 12.41
CA GLY A 46 -8.74 -1.19 13.23
C GLY A 46 -7.74 -0.22 13.83
N THR A 47 -6.45 -0.52 13.76
CA THR A 47 -5.43 0.39 14.30
C THR A 47 -5.31 1.62 13.40
N SER A 48 -5.32 2.79 14.02
CA SER A 48 -5.19 4.06 13.32
C SER A 48 -3.95 4.82 13.76
N GLY A 49 -3.63 5.86 13.03
CA GLY A 49 -2.50 6.71 13.30
C GLY A 49 -2.37 7.78 12.25
N THR A 50 -1.13 8.12 11.92
CA THR A 50 -0.84 9.17 10.93
C THR A 50 0.26 8.69 9.98
N MET A 51 0.24 9.25 8.77
CA MET A 51 1.25 9.00 7.76
C MET A 51 1.78 10.35 7.25
N LYS A 52 3.09 10.44 7.03
CA LYS A 52 3.72 11.64 6.48
C LYS A 52 4.62 11.25 5.33
N LEU A 53 4.34 11.82 4.17
CA LEU A 53 5.19 11.73 2.98
C LEU A 53 5.93 13.05 2.79
N GLN A 54 7.07 13.03 2.10
CA GLN A 54 7.84 14.24 1.79
C GLN A 54 6.99 15.22 1.00
N ASN A 55 7.02 16.48 1.39
CA ASN A 55 6.30 17.58 0.74
C ASN A 55 4.77 17.45 0.78
N GLN A 56 4.25 16.59 1.66
CA GLN A 56 2.81 16.43 1.88
C GLN A 56 2.47 16.69 3.34
N PRO A 57 1.23 17.11 3.63
CA PRO A 57 0.80 17.24 5.02
C PRO A 57 0.69 15.87 5.67
N GLU A 58 0.72 15.85 7.00
CA GLU A 58 0.42 14.64 7.75
C GLU A 58 -1.03 14.25 7.52
N MET A 59 -1.29 12.97 7.29
CA MET A 59 -2.62 12.48 6.94
C MET A 59 -3.09 11.40 7.92
N PRO A 60 -4.38 11.40 8.29
CA PRO A 60 -4.95 10.30 9.06
C PRO A 60 -4.82 8.98 8.29
N TYR A 61 -4.44 7.92 9.00
CA TYR A 61 -4.15 6.62 8.42
C TYR A 61 -4.78 5.53 9.28
N THR A 62 -5.52 4.61 8.67
CA THR A 62 -6.19 3.53 9.38
C THR A 62 -5.97 2.20 8.65
N LEU A 63 -5.61 1.17 9.41
CA LEU A 63 -5.56 -0.19 8.90
C LEU A 63 -6.97 -0.77 8.96
N THR A 64 -7.62 -0.92 7.82
CA THR A 64 -9.01 -1.36 7.75
C THR A 64 -9.14 -2.88 7.73
N SER A 65 -8.10 -3.59 7.29
CA SER A 65 -8.06 -5.06 7.33
C SER A 65 -6.61 -5.50 7.40
N VAL A 66 -6.30 -6.41 8.32
CA VAL A 66 -4.97 -7.03 8.40
C VAL A 66 -5.15 -8.52 8.65
N ILE A 67 -4.72 -9.34 7.68
CA ILE A 67 -4.63 -10.79 7.82
C ILE A 67 -3.19 -11.14 7.50
N PRO A 68 -2.36 -11.46 8.52
CA PRO A 68 -0.91 -11.63 8.33
C PRO A 68 -0.57 -12.55 7.17
N GLN A 69 0.36 -12.08 6.33
CA GLN A 69 0.87 -12.77 5.14
C GLN A 69 -0.18 -13.00 4.04
N ARG A 70 -1.40 -12.51 4.20
CA ARG A 70 -2.47 -12.66 3.21
C ARG A 70 -2.91 -11.34 2.63
N GLU A 71 -3.17 -10.35 3.49
CA GLU A 71 -3.59 -9.03 3.02
C GLU A 71 -3.46 -7.98 4.10
N TYR A 72 -3.28 -6.74 3.68
CA TYR A 72 -3.69 -5.61 4.49
C TYR A 72 -4.23 -4.51 3.60
N TRP A 73 -5.23 -3.81 4.14
CA TRP A 73 -5.83 -2.64 3.52
C TRP A 73 -5.66 -1.46 4.45
N ASP A 74 -5.34 -0.31 3.89
CA ASP A 74 -5.28 0.93 4.65
C ASP A 74 -6.15 2.00 4.00
N ARG A 75 -6.48 3.00 4.79
CA ARG A 75 -7.31 4.13 4.37
C ARG A 75 -6.62 5.41 4.79
N THR A 76 -6.38 6.30 3.83
CA THR A 76 -5.76 7.60 4.07
C THR A 76 -6.74 8.69 3.66
N GLU A 77 -7.11 9.56 4.60
CA GLU A 77 -7.94 10.71 4.30
C GLU A 77 -7.09 11.82 3.69
N ILE A 78 -7.56 12.35 2.54
CA ILE A 78 -6.87 13.45 1.89
C ILE A 78 -7.38 14.76 2.50
N PRO A 79 -6.51 15.56 3.13
CA PRO A 79 -6.94 16.78 3.81
C PRO A 79 -7.67 17.74 2.89
N ASP A 80 -8.80 18.25 3.37
CA ASP A 80 -9.61 19.28 2.70
C ASP A 80 -10.20 18.89 1.34
N ALA A 81 -10.12 17.60 0.97
CA ALA A 81 -10.60 17.13 -0.33
C ALA A 81 -11.93 16.37 -0.26
N GLY A 82 -12.35 15.95 0.93
CA GLY A 82 -13.58 15.18 1.11
C GLY A 82 -13.51 13.76 0.54
N ILE A 83 -12.31 13.24 0.30
CA ILE A 83 -12.08 11.91 -0.23
C ILE A 83 -11.08 11.16 0.63
N ALA A 84 -11.12 9.82 0.54
CA ALA A 84 -10.08 8.97 1.10
C ALA A 84 -9.61 8.01 0.01
N ILE A 85 -8.35 7.58 0.14
CA ILE A 85 -7.79 6.56 -0.74
C ILE A 85 -7.52 5.33 0.08
N CYS A 86 -8.02 4.20 -0.40
CA CYS A 86 -7.82 2.89 0.22
C CYS A 86 -6.84 2.10 -0.64
N PHE A 87 -5.72 1.69 -0.04
CA PHE A 87 -4.76 0.81 -0.71
C PHE A 87 -4.91 -0.61 -0.17
N GLY A 88 -4.99 -1.56 -1.09
CA GLY A 88 -5.05 -2.97 -0.76
C GLY A 88 -3.77 -3.67 -1.19
N HIS A 89 -3.31 -4.59 -0.35
CA HIS A 89 -2.10 -5.38 -0.58
C HIS A 89 -2.51 -6.83 -0.33
N GLU A 90 -2.58 -7.62 -1.40
CA GLU A 90 -3.03 -9.00 -1.30
C GLU A 90 -1.93 -9.95 -1.80
N PHE A 91 -1.71 -11.02 -1.05
CA PHE A 91 -0.62 -11.97 -1.28
C PHE A 91 -1.20 -13.38 -1.37
N THR A 92 -1.02 -14.03 -2.52
CA THR A 92 -1.52 -15.38 -2.76
C THR A 92 -0.33 -16.31 -3.01
N ASP A 93 -0.22 -17.37 -2.21
CA ASP A 93 0.84 -18.36 -2.39
C ASP A 93 0.70 -19.07 -3.72
N MET A 94 1.81 -19.18 -4.45
CA MET A 94 1.92 -19.90 -5.72
C MET A 94 2.93 -21.03 -5.54
N SER A 95 3.03 -21.93 -6.52
CA SER A 95 3.98 -23.05 -6.45
C SER A 95 5.44 -22.58 -6.33
N ASP A 96 5.80 -21.47 -6.99
CA ASP A 96 7.17 -20.99 -7.08
C ASP A 96 7.37 -19.61 -6.44
N GLY A 97 6.39 -19.11 -5.69
CA GLY A 97 6.50 -17.78 -5.12
C GLY A 97 5.15 -17.26 -4.66
N THR A 98 4.94 -15.97 -4.85
CA THR A 98 3.74 -15.27 -4.38
C THR A 98 3.19 -14.36 -5.46
N LEU A 99 1.89 -14.41 -5.69
CA LEU A 99 1.21 -13.41 -6.52
C LEU A 99 0.90 -12.21 -5.63
N VAL A 100 1.44 -11.05 -5.99
CA VAL A 100 1.25 -9.79 -5.26
C VAL A 100 0.30 -8.92 -6.06
N LYS A 101 -0.78 -8.50 -5.42
CA LYS A 101 -1.80 -7.63 -6.03
C LYS A 101 -1.95 -6.38 -5.19
N ILE A 102 -1.72 -5.22 -5.80
CA ILE A 102 -1.88 -3.93 -5.17
C ILE A 102 -3.02 -3.19 -5.84
N SER A 103 -3.95 -2.68 -5.04
CA SER A 103 -5.11 -1.95 -5.53
C SER A 103 -5.22 -0.59 -4.84
N ALA A 104 -5.76 0.39 -5.56
CA ALA A 104 -6.11 1.67 -4.98
C ALA A 104 -7.55 2.01 -5.34
N LYS A 105 -8.35 2.34 -4.32
CA LYS A 105 -9.75 2.70 -4.47
C LYS A 105 -9.97 4.10 -3.92
N LEU A 106 -10.82 4.87 -4.60
CA LEU A 106 -11.22 6.18 -4.09
C LEU A 106 -12.56 6.03 -3.35
N GLU A 107 -12.61 6.56 -2.14
CA GLU A 107 -13.79 6.54 -1.28
C GLU A 107 -14.32 7.95 -1.11
N LYS A 108 -15.61 8.13 -1.40
CA LYS A 108 -16.30 9.42 -1.31
C LYS A 108 -17.78 9.16 -1.07
N SER A 109 -18.43 10.02 -0.28
CA SER A 109 -19.85 9.89 0.02
C SER A 109 -20.77 10.36 -1.09
N THR A 110 -20.25 11.12 -2.06
CA THR A 110 -21.00 11.62 -3.22
C THR A 110 -20.41 11.04 -4.50
N ALA A 111 -20.95 11.44 -5.66
CA ALA A 111 -20.45 10.94 -6.94
C ALA A 111 -19.00 11.34 -7.17
N ILE A 112 -18.21 10.40 -7.71
CA ILE A 112 -16.79 10.60 -8.01
C ILE A 112 -16.68 11.35 -9.34
N THR A 113 -15.86 12.40 -9.37
CA THR A 113 -15.63 13.21 -10.56
C THR A 113 -14.50 12.64 -11.42
N GLU A 114 -14.42 13.06 -12.67
CA GLU A 114 -13.31 12.68 -13.56
C GLU A 114 -11.97 13.16 -13.01
N GLU A 115 -11.93 14.37 -12.42
CA GLU A 115 -10.71 14.91 -11.81
C GLU A 115 -10.22 14.03 -10.67
N GLU A 116 -11.14 13.49 -9.87
CA GLU A 116 -10.81 12.61 -8.77
C GLU A 116 -10.30 11.25 -9.27
N ILE A 117 -10.84 10.74 -10.37
CA ILE A 117 -10.33 9.52 -11.00
C ILE A 117 -8.92 9.74 -11.51
N LEU A 118 -8.65 10.88 -12.16
CA LEU A 118 -7.31 11.21 -12.65
C LEU A 118 -6.32 11.41 -11.51
N PHE A 119 -6.78 11.98 -10.40
CA PHE A 119 -5.96 12.09 -9.18
C PHE A 119 -5.57 10.70 -8.66
N LEU A 120 -6.54 9.78 -8.59
CA LEU A 120 -6.27 8.40 -8.17
C LEU A 120 -5.26 7.73 -9.10
N ALA A 121 -5.42 7.91 -10.41
CA ALA A 121 -4.48 7.37 -11.39
C ALA A 121 -3.07 7.90 -11.16
N GLN A 122 -2.94 9.19 -10.85
CA GLN A 122 -1.65 9.79 -10.57
C GLN A 122 -1.02 9.22 -9.28
N VAL A 123 -1.82 9.09 -8.23
CA VAL A 123 -1.36 8.49 -6.97
C VAL A 123 -0.90 7.05 -7.19
N PHE A 124 -1.60 6.30 -8.03
CA PHE A 124 -1.27 4.90 -8.34
C PHE A 124 -0.10 4.74 -9.30
N SER A 125 0.27 5.79 -10.02
CA SER A 125 1.24 5.72 -11.13
C SER A 125 2.60 5.15 -10.74
N ASP A 126 3.03 5.34 -9.50
CA ASP A 126 4.32 4.83 -8.99
C ASP A 126 4.24 3.40 -8.46
N THR A 127 3.04 2.84 -8.35
CA THR A 127 2.84 1.52 -7.72
C THR A 127 3.52 0.38 -8.48
N PRO A 128 3.41 0.27 -9.82
CA PRO A 128 4.12 -0.81 -10.53
C PRO A 128 5.62 -0.78 -10.28
N GLN A 129 6.25 0.40 -10.33
CA GLN A 129 7.68 0.52 -10.10
C GLN A 129 8.05 0.15 -8.66
N ALA A 130 7.22 0.53 -7.67
CA ALA A 130 7.45 0.17 -6.27
C ALA A 130 7.42 -1.35 -6.08
N VAL A 131 6.43 -2.03 -6.68
CA VAL A 131 6.33 -3.49 -6.60
C VAL A 131 7.53 -4.16 -7.26
N LEU A 132 7.97 -3.65 -8.41
CA LEU A 132 9.14 -4.20 -9.10
C LEU A 132 10.43 -3.97 -8.31
N THR A 133 10.53 -2.89 -7.57
CA THR A 133 11.65 -2.65 -6.67
C THR A 133 11.68 -3.69 -5.55
N ILE A 134 10.53 -3.95 -4.93
CA ILE A 134 10.43 -5.01 -3.91
C ILE A 134 10.81 -6.36 -4.51
N LYS A 135 10.31 -6.67 -5.71
CA LYS A 135 10.63 -7.91 -6.42
C LYS A 135 12.14 -8.09 -6.56
N LYS A 136 12.86 -7.07 -7.00
CA LYS A 136 14.31 -7.12 -7.10
C LYS A 136 14.97 -7.38 -5.75
N MET A 137 14.52 -6.69 -4.71
CA MET A 137 15.12 -6.80 -3.38
C MET A 137 14.98 -8.19 -2.79
N VAL A 138 13.78 -8.78 -2.88
CA VAL A 138 13.52 -10.09 -2.26
C VAL A 138 14.01 -11.25 -3.11
N GLU A 139 14.00 -11.15 -4.44
CA GLU A 139 14.49 -12.20 -5.32
C GLU A 139 16.02 -12.30 -5.29
N ASN A 140 16.70 -11.16 -5.28
CA ASN A 140 18.17 -11.14 -5.22
C ASN A 140 18.71 -11.67 -3.90
N LYS A 141 17.89 -11.66 -2.84
CA LYS A 141 18.27 -12.14 -1.52
C LYS A 141 18.60 -13.64 -1.52
N HIS A 142 18.11 -14.39 -2.50
CA HIS A 142 18.27 -15.85 -2.59
C HIS A 142 19.31 -16.28 -3.64
N ASP A 143 19.98 -15.34 -4.25
CA ASP A 143 21.02 -15.62 -5.25
C ASP A 143 22.37 -15.95 -4.60
#